data_2fc9d984fc403e8e921e08e6b42d06ea
#
_entry.id   2fc9d984fc403e8e921e08e6b42d06ea
#
_cell.length_a   1.000
_cell.length_b   1.000
_cell.length_c   1.000
_cell.angle_alpha   90.00
_cell.angle_beta   90.00
_cell.angle_gamma   90.00
#
_symmetry.space_group_name_H-M   'P 1'
#
loop_
_entity.id
_entity.type
_entity.pdbx_description
1 polymer ?
#
loop_
_entity_poly.entity_id
_entity_poly.type
_entity_poly.pdbx_seq_one_letter_code
_entity_poly.pdbx_strand_id
1 'polypeptide(L)'
;DAAALHIGTHGTVQVVDVFTLPETDGIRRVVITDKVIPEYPEQLILRPRTYTMGIGCRRDTPKELILDAITQSLQTHKLSPKSIVTAASVIVKQDEVGLLEAVNELGWTIHFYTQEEIAPVIEEQDLKESTFVKGTIGVGNVCETTALLAAKSQTLIQHKTVYPKTTVAIAQVTSK
;
A
#
# COMPACT_ATOMS: atom_id res chain seq x y z
N ASP A 1 -7.05 10.74 14.07
CA ASP A 1 -7.22 10.35 15.49
C ASP A 1 -6.00 9.58 15.92
N ALA A 2 -5.17 10.20 16.76
CA ALA A 2 -4.07 9.52 17.41
C ALA A 2 -4.68 8.55 18.42
N ALA A 3 -4.71 7.27 18.10
CA ALA A 3 -5.03 6.23 19.07
C ALA A 3 -4.06 6.38 20.25
N ALA A 4 -4.59 6.63 21.42
CA ALA A 4 -3.80 6.79 22.64
C ALA A 4 -3.03 5.49 22.91
N LEU A 5 -1.73 5.49 22.59
CA LEU A 5 -0.84 4.42 22.93
C LEU A 5 -0.59 4.49 24.42
N HIS A 6 -1.13 3.54 25.18
CA HIS A 6 -0.81 3.38 26.60
C HIS A 6 0.61 2.82 26.73
N ILE A 7 1.58 3.72 26.87
CA ILE A 7 2.94 3.36 27.24
C ILE A 7 2.97 3.33 28.77
N GLY A 8 2.97 2.13 29.35
CA GLY A 8 3.00 1.91 30.78
C GLY A 8 4.36 2.19 31.41
N THR A 9 4.90 3.40 31.25
CA THR A 9 6.10 3.90 31.96
C THR A 9 6.19 5.42 31.86
N HIS A 10 6.98 6.04 32.72
CA HIS A 10 7.20 7.45 32.98
C HIS A 10 7.73 8.27 31.80
N GLY A 11 7.16 8.14 30.60
CA GLY A 11 7.56 8.86 29.38
C GLY A 11 6.51 9.88 28.96
N THR A 12 6.96 10.98 28.36
CA THR A 12 6.09 11.97 27.72
C THR A 12 5.75 11.52 26.31
N VAL A 13 4.45 11.41 25.99
CA VAL A 13 3.98 11.17 24.62
C VAL A 13 3.63 12.51 23.98
N GLN A 14 4.23 12.80 22.83
CA GLN A 14 3.92 13.97 22.02
C GLN A 14 3.48 13.53 20.63
N VAL A 15 2.43 14.15 20.12
CA VAL A 15 2.04 14.04 18.70
C VAL A 15 2.71 15.20 17.98
N VAL A 16 3.66 14.88 17.11
CA VAL A 16 4.44 15.87 16.38
C VAL A 16 4.43 15.54 14.88
N ASP A 17 4.71 16.54 14.06
CA ASP A 17 5.00 16.29 12.66
C ASP A 17 6.37 15.58 12.56
N VAL A 18 6.38 14.34 12.09
CA VAL A 18 7.59 13.51 11.99
C VAL A 18 8.66 14.11 11.07
N PHE A 19 8.28 15.01 10.17
CA PHE A 19 9.23 15.68 9.27
C PHE A 19 9.92 16.90 9.90
N THR A 20 9.44 17.36 11.06
CA THR A 20 10.01 18.47 11.82
C THR A 20 10.74 18.02 13.09
N LEU A 21 10.91 16.70 13.27
CA LEU A 21 11.69 16.18 14.40
C LEU A 21 13.12 16.68 14.31
N PRO A 22 13.64 17.34 15.38
CA PRO A 22 15.01 17.83 15.39
C PRO A 22 16.00 16.66 15.31
N GLU A 23 17.18 16.91 14.79
CA GLU A 23 18.32 16.00 14.95
C GLU A 23 18.52 15.69 16.43
N THR A 24 19.01 14.47 16.71
CA THR A 24 19.04 13.96 18.07
C THR A 24 19.97 14.83 18.96
N ASP A 25 19.44 15.19 20.10
CA ASP A 25 20.12 15.86 21.22
C ASP A 25 20.62 14.85 22.29
N GLY A 26 20.82 13.57 21.90
CA GLY A 26 21.15 12.46 22.80
C GLY A 26 19.92 11.83 23.48
N ILE A 27 18.71 12.27 23.15
CA ILE A 27 17.48 11.72 23.71
C ILE A 27 17.07 10.45 22.94
N ARG A 28 16.84 9.35 23.66
CA ARG A 28 16.27 8.14 23.08
C ARG A 28 14.79 8.35 22.77
N ARG A 29 14.39 8.02 21.54
CA ARG A 29 13.01 8.22 21.04
C ARG A 29 12.42 6.94 20.48
N VAL A 30 11.12 6.80 20.65
CA VAL A 30 10.30 5.85 19.88
C VAL A 30 9.41 6.68 18.95
N VAL A 31 9.55 6.46 17.66
CA VAL A 31 8.72 7.14 16.64
C VAL A 31 7.82 6.10 15.99
N ILE A 32 6.51 6.35 16.04
CA ILE A 32 5.50 5.50 15.39
C ILE A 32 5.03 6.23 14.16
N THR A 33 5.37 5.74 13.00
CA THR A 33 5.01 6.38 11.72
C THR A 33 5.00 5.40 10.55
N ASP A 34 4.08 5.60 9.62
CA ASP A 34 4.03 4.93 8.33
C ASP A 34 4.94 5.59 7.27
N LYS A 35 5.48 6.77 7.58
CA LYS A 35 6.26 7.59 6.65
C LYS A 35 7.75 7.24 6.65
N VAL A 36 8.40 7.44 5.51
CA VAL A 36 9.86 7.43 5.44
C VAL A 36 10.37 8.70 6.12
N ILE A 37 11.22 8.52 7.13
CA ILE A 37 11.86 9.61 7.89
C ILE A 37 13.35 9.31 8.02
N PRO A 38 14.20 10.32 8.31
CA PRO A 38 15.58 10.09 8.68
C PRO A 38 15.73 9.17 9.87
N GLU A 39 16.71 8.28 9.83
CA GLU A 39 17.00 7.31 10.90
C GLU A 39 18.22 7.78 11.69
N TYR A 40 18.12 7.74 13.01
CA TYR A 40 19.19 8.16 13.94
C TYR A 40 19.49 7.02 14.93
N PRO A 41 20.74 6.88 15.45
CA PRO A 41 21.13 5.78 16.32
C PRO A 41 20.29 5.62 17.60
N GLU A 42 19.79 6.75 18.15
CA GLU A 42 18.97 6.74 19.38
C GLU A 42 17.48 6.62 19.12
N GLN A 43 17.09 6.34 17.88
CA GLN A 43 15.71 6.31 17.46
C GLN A 43 15.23 4.87 17.16
N LEU A 44 14.18 4.45 17.85
CA LEU A 44 13.42 3.25 17.48
C LEU A 44 12.24 3.67 16.63
N ILE A 45 12.15 3.16 15.40
CA ILE A 45 11.04 3.45 14.50
C ILE A 45 10.11 2.25 14.44
N LEU A 46 8.87 2.42 14.88
CA LEU A 46 7.80 1.46 14.73
C LEU A 46 6.98 1.80 13.50
N ARG A 47 6.79 0.82 12.60
CA ARG A 47 6.09 0.97 11.32
C ARG A 47 4.73 0.27 11.39
N PRO A 48 3.63 0.99 11.67
CA PRO A 48 2.30 0.38 11.61
C PRO A 48 1.99 -0.05 10.18
N ARG A 49 1.42 -1.24 10.04
CA ARG A 49 0.97 -1.77 8.75
C ARG A 49 -0.47 -1.32 8.52
N THR A 50 -0.64 -0.25 7.76
CA THR A 50 -1.91 0.47 7.62
C THR A 50 -2.40 0.60 6.20
N TYR A 51 -1.66 0.03 5.23
CA TYR A 51 -2.01 0.14 3.81
C TYR A 51 -1.96 -1.19 3.08
N THR A 52 -2.76 -1.29 2.03
CA THR A 52 -2.71 -2.36 1.03
C THR A 52 -2.44 -1.75 -0.34
N MET A 53 -1.84 -2.53 -1.23
CA MET A 53 -1.50 -2.07 -2.56
C MET A 53 -2.10 -2.98 -3.62
N GLY A 54 -3.02 -2.44 -4.42
CA GLY A 54 -3.56 -3.13 -5.59
C GLY A 54 -2.65 -2.92 -6.80
N ILE A 55 -2.26 -4.00 -7.46
CA ILE A 55 -1.32 -3.98 -8.59
C ILE A 55 -1.96 -4.65 -9.79
N GLY A 56 -2.04 -3.92 -10.90
CA GLY A 56 -2.36 -4.46 -12.21
C GLY A 56 -1.14 -4.38 -13.11
N CYS A 57 -0.88 -5.42 -13.90
CA CYS A 57 0.20 -5.40 -14.88
C CYS A 57 -0.22 -6.07 -16.19
N ARG A 58 0.47 -5.72 -17.30
CA ARG A 58 0.33 -6.47 -18.54
C ARG A 58 1.00 -7.83 -18.41
N ARG A 59 0.63 -8.77 -19.28
CA ARG A 59 1.29 -10.08 -19.36
C ARG A 59 2.79 -9.88 -19.63
N ASP A 60 3.64 -10.71 -19.00
CA ASP A 60 5.09 -10.69 -19.14
C ASP A 60 5.73 -9.32 -18.84
N THR A 61 5.19 -8.59 -17.84
CA THR A 61 5.82 -7.37 -17.36
C THR A 61 7.04 -7.71 -16.50
N PRO A 62 8.24 -7.20 -16.85
CA PRO A 62 9.44 -7.42 -16.04
C PRO A 62 9.27 -6.93 -14.60
N LYS A 63 9.89 -7.66 -13.66
CA LYS A 63 9.92 -7.34 -12.23
C LYS A 63 10.32 -5.89 -11.96
N GLU A 64 11.34 -5.41 -12.65
CA GLU A 64 11.92 -4.07 -12.48
C GLU A 64 10.88 -2.97 -12.72
N LEU A 65 10.04 -3.10 -13.77
CA LEU A 65 8.99 -2.13 -14.06
C LEU A 65 7.89 -2.12 -12.98
N ILE A 66 7.61 -3.28 -12.38
CA ILE A 66 6.64 -3.37 -11.28
C ILE A 66 7.23 -2.75 -10.01
N LEU A 67 8.49 -3.03 -9.69
CA LEU A 67 9.20 -2.42 -8.55
C LEU A 67 9.31 -0.91 -8.70
N ASP A 68 9.59 -0.41 -9.91
CA ASP A 68 9.63 1.03 -10.20
C ASP A 68 8.27 1.69 -9.95
N ALA A 69 7.18 1.09 -10.43
CA ALA A 69 5.82 1.59 -10.21
C ALA A 69 5.46 1.63 -8.71
N ILE A 70 5.78 0.57 -7.98
CA ILE A 70 5.58 0.48 -6.52
C ILE A 70 6.39 1.57 -5.82
N THR A 71 7.68 1.69 -6.14
CA THR A 71 8.59 2.66 -5.52
C THR A 71 8.11 4.09 -5.74
N GLN A 72 7.74 4.46 -6.96
CA GLN A 72 7.22 5.78 -7.28
C GLN A 72 5.91 6.08 -6.53
N SER A 73 5.00 5.10 -6.43
CA SER A 73 3.76 5.24 -5.66
C SER A 73 4.04 5.49 -4.18
N LEU A 74 4.94 4.72 -3.57
CA LEU A 74 5.33 4.91 -2.17
C LEU A 74 6.00 6.25 -1.93
N GLN A 75 6.91 6.68 -2.81
CA GLN A 75 7.60 7.97 -2.73
C GLN A 75 6.64 9.15 -2.81
N THR A 76 5.65 9.11 -3.71
CA THR A 76 4.63 10.15 -3.86
C THR A 76 3.90 10.43 -2.55
N HIS A 77 3.63 9.39 -1.77
CA HIS A 77 2.94 9.49 -0.48
C HIS A 77 3.91 9.48 0.73
N LYS A 78 5.23 9.46 0.49
CA LYS A 78 6.28 9.32 1.52
C LYS A 78 6.09 8.09 2.42
N LEU A 79 5.50 7.02 1.90
CA LEU A 79 5.20 5.81 2.65
C LEU A 79 6.40 4.87 2.72
N SER A 80 6.58 4.27 3.90
CA SER A 80 7.53 3.18 4.07
C SER A 80 6.98 1.88 3.44
N PRO A 81 7.79 1.12 2.69
CA PRO A 81 7.39 -0.21 2.22
C PRO A 81 6.96 -1.14 3.36
N LYS A 82 7.51 -0.94 4.56
CA LYS A 82 7.17 -1.71 5.77
C LYS A 82 5.76 -1.42 6.30
N SER A 83 5.12 -0.34 5.85
CA SER A 83 3.74 0.01 6.23
C SER A 83 2.68 -0.64 5.34
N ILE A 84 3.09 -1.38 4.31
CA ILE A 84 2.20 -2.19 3.49
C ILE A 84 1.92 -3.53 4.17
N VAL A 85 0.63 -3.86 4.34
CA VAL A 85 0.17 -5.13 4.89
C VAL A 85 0.35 -6.25 3.88
N THR A 86 -0.14 -6.02 2.65
CA THR A 86 -0.16 -6.99 1.56
C THR A 86 -0.36 -6.29 0.22
N ALA A 87 0.10 -6.94 -0.84
CA ALA A 87 -0.28 -6.63 -2.21
C ALA A 87 -1.59 -7.36 -2.58
N ALA A 88 -2.27 -6.88 -3.60
CA ALA A 88 -3.49 -7.50 -4.13
C ALA A 88 -3.55 -7.38 -5.65
N SER A 89 -4.08 -8.40 -6.31
CA SER A 89 -4.31 -8.41 -7.76
C SER A 89 -5.49 -9.31 -8.10
N VAL A 90 -5.79 -9.43 -9.39
CA VAL A 90 -6.85 -10.33 -9.88
C VAL A 90 -6.28 -11.73 -10.17
N ILE A 91 -7.12 -12.75 -10.01
CA ILE A 91 -6.72 -14.17 -10.12
C ILE A 91 -6.01 -14.52 -11.43
N VAL A 92 -6.34 -13.88 -12.54
CA VAL A 92 -5.68 -14.11 -13.84
C VAL A 92 -4.20 -13.67 -13.86
N LYS A 93 -3.71 -13.06 -12.78
CA LYS A 93 -2.32 -12.61 -12.59
C LYS A 93 -1.53 -13.49 -11.62
N GLN A 94 -2.11 -14.58 -11.13
CA GLN A 94 -1.47 -15.46 -10.16
C GLN A 94 -0.22 -16.18 -10.69
N ASP A 95 -0.06 -16.25 -12.00
CA ASP A 95 1.07 -16.87 -12.70
C ASP A 95 2.06 -15.87 -13.34
N GLU A 96 1.88 -14.57 -13.07
CA GLU A 96 2.77 -13.51 -13.57
C GLU A 96 4.09 -13.48 -12.79
N VAL A 97 5.13 -14.03 -13.39
CA VAL A 97 6.45 -14.21 -12.76
C VAL A 97 7.00 -12.89 -12.23
N GLY A 98 7.00 -11.83 -13.05
CA GLY A 98 7.53 -10.52 -12.64
C GLY A 98 6.77 -9.91 -11.46
N LEU A 99 5.44 -10.12 -11.36
CA LEU A 99 4.65 -9.67 -10.22
C LEU A 99 4.99 -10.44 -8.94
N LEU A 100 5.09 -11.75 -9.03
CA LEU A 100 5.41 -12.61 -7.89
C LEU A 100 6.82 -12.32 -7.37
N GLU A 101 7.81 -12.16 -8.25
CA GLU A 101 9.17 -11.82 -7.90
C GLU A 101 9.28 -10.43 -7.26
N ALA A 102 8.57 -9.41 -7.79
CA ALA A 102 8.58 -8.06 -7.23
C ALA A 102 8.00 -8.03 -5.80
N VAL A 103 6.87 -8.70 -5.59
CA VAL A 103 6.23 -8.78 -4.27
C VAL A 103 7.10 -9.56 -3.27
N ASN A 104 7.72 -10.66 -3.71
CA ASN A 104 8.63 -11.46 -2.88
C ASN A 104 9.88 -10.67 -2.48
N GLU A 105 10.47 -9.88 -3.38
CA GLU A 105 11.64 -9.04 -3.10
C GLU A 105 11.35 -7.99 -2.02
N LEU A 106 10.12 -7.46 -1.99
CA LEU A 106 9.65 -6.54 -0.95
C LEU A 106 9.29 -7.22 0.38
N GLY A 107 9.28 -8.56 0.41
CA GLY A 107 8.88 -9.35 1.57
C GLY A 107 7.37 -9.26 1.88
N TRP A 108 6.56 -8.97 0.87
CA TRP A 108 5.10 -8.85 1.03
C TRP A 108 4.40 -10.16 0.67
N THR A 109 3.20 -10.34 1.22
CA THR A 109 2.24 -11.31 0.72
C THR A 109 1.44 -10.71 -0.43
N ILE A 110 0.80 -11.55 -1.25
CA ILE A 110 -0.13 -11.11 -2.29
C ILE A 110 -1.41 -11.94 -2.22
N HIS A 111 -2.55 -11.27 -2.34
CA HIS A 111 -3.87 -11.89 -2.47
C HIS A 111 -4.41 -11.71 -3.88
N PHE A 112 -4.96 -12.78 -4.42
CA PHE A 112 -5.59 -12.77 -5.74
C PHE A 112 -7.10 -12.94 -5.57
N TYR A 113 -7.86 -12.01 -6.14
CA TYR A 113 -9.32 -11.96 -6.08
C TYR A 113 -9.94 -12.43 -7.40
N THR A 114 -11.05 -13.13 -7.30
CA THR A 114 -11.84 -13.56 -8.46
C THR A 114 -12.68 -12.43 -9.01
N GLN A 115 -13.25 -12.62 -10.20
CA GLN A 115 -14.13 -11.63 -10.80
C GLN A 115 -15.41 -11.43 -9.97
N GLU A 116 -15.93 -12.52 -9.39
CA GLU A 116 -17.13 -12.51 -8.54
C GLU A 116 -16.92 -11.70 -7.25
N GLU A 117 -15.70 -11.70 -6.69
CA GLU A 117 -15.35 -10.92 -5.51
C GLU A 117 -15.17 -9.43 -5.83
N ILE A 118 -14.69 -9.12 -7.04
CA ILE A 118 -14.38 -7.75 -7.46
C ILE A 118 -15.64 -7.00 -7.90
N ALA A 119 -16.56 -7.65 -8.63
CA ALA A 119 -17.71 -6.99 -9.24
C ALA A 119 -18.60 -6.19 -8.27
N PRO A 120 -18.97 -6.71 -7.07
CA PRO A 120 -19.80 -5.96 -6.12
C PRO A 120 -19.15 -4.67 -5.61
N VAL A 121 -17.81 -4.69 -5.44
CA VAL A 121 -17.08 -3.51 -4.93
C VAL A 121 -17.03 -2.39 -5.97
N ILE A 122 -16.96 -2.73 -7.25
CA ILE A 122 -17.02 -1.73 -8.34
C ILE A 122 -18.38 -1.02 -8.33
N GLU A 123 -19.46 -1.78 -8.20
CA GLU A 123 -20.82 -1.21 -8.15
C GLU A 123 -21.02 -0.31 -6.93
N GLU A 124 -20.55 -0.76 -5.74
CA GLU A 124 -20.71 -0.01 -4.49
C GLU A 124 -19.89 1.28 -4.47
N GLN A 125 -18.69 1.28 -5.05
CA GLN A 125 -17.76 2.42 -5.00
C GLN A 125 -17.91 3.39 -6.19
N ASP A 126 -18.81 3.11 -7.15
CA ASP A 126 -18.93 3.90 -8.41
C ASP A 126 -17.56 4.16 -9.06
N LEU A 127 -16.70 3.15 -9.03
CA LEU A 127 -15.35 3.24 -9.55
C LEU A 127 -15.36 3.31 -11.08
N LYS A 128 -14.53 4.21 -11.65
CA LYS A 128 -14.43 4.40 -13.10
C LYS A 128 -13.92 3.13 -13.79
N GLU A 129 -14.73 2.60 -14.68
CA GLU A 129 -14.35 1.46 -15.50
C GLU A 129 -13.29 1.82 -16.55
N SER A 130 -12.31 0.94 -16.72
CA SER A 130 -11.40 0.98 -17.87
C SER A 130 -11.96 0.12 -18.99
N THR A 131 -12.25 0.72 -20.15
CA THR A 131 -12.80 0.03 -21.31
C THR A 131 -11.92 -1.16 -21.76
N PHE A 132 -10.61 -1.02 -21.60
CA PHE A 132 -9.66 -2.08 -21.93
C PHE A 132 -9.75 -3.28 -20.99
N VAL A 133 -9.86 -3.01 -19.70
CA VAL A 133 -9.95 -4.07 -18.67
C VAL A 133 -11.30 -4.78 -18.74
N LYS A 134 -12.39 -4.05 -19.06
CA LYS A 134 -13.73 -4.61 -19.22
C LYS A 134 -13.78 -5.66 -20.34
N GLY A 135 -13.08 -5.44 -21.45
CA GLY A 135 -13.00 -6.40 -22.54
C GLY A 135 -12.21 -7.68 -22.21
N THR A 136 -11.28 -7.62 -21.27
CA THR A 136 -10.37 -8.74 -20.94
C THR A 136 -10.83 -9.55 -19.72
N ILE A 137 -11.39 -8.88 -18.70
CA ILE A 137 -11.68 -9.51 -17.39
C ILE A 137 -13.15 -9.28 -16.98
N GLY A 138 -13.90 -8.44 -17.69
CA GLY A 138 -15.28 -8.09 -17.36
C GLY A 138 -15.44 -7.08 -16.23
N VAL A 139 -14.34 -6.56 -15.64
CA VAL A 139 -14.33 -5.56 -14.56
C VAL A 139 -13.39 -4.41 -14.88
N GLY A 140 -13.82 -3.19 -14.59
CA GLY A 140 -13.17 -1.97 -15.05
C GLY A 140 -11.90 -1.56 -14.31
N ASN A 141 -11.88 -1.51 -12.99
CA ASN A 141 -10.81 -0.86 -12.22
C ASN A 141 -10.16 -1.79 -11.17
N VAL A 142 -9.47 -2.81 -11.66
CA VAL A 142 -8.97 -3.94 -10.85
C VAL A 142 -8.05 -3.52 -9.71
N CYS A 143 -7.09 -2.61 -9.96
CA CYS A 143 -6.10 -2.28 -8.92
C CYS A 143 -6.71 -1.52 -7.74
N GLU A 144 -7.68 -0.62 -7.97
CA GLU A 144 -8.40 0.06 -6.88
C GLU A 144 -9.26 -0.93 -6.10
N THR A 145 -10.06 -1.72 -6.82
CA THR A 145 -10.96 -2.70 -6.20
C THR A 145 -10.22 -3.73 -5.37
N THR A 146 -9.11 -4.28 -5.88
CA THR A 146 -8.31 -5.26 -5.14
C THR A 146 -7.61 -4.64 -3.93
N ALA A 147 -7.17 -3.37 -4.01
CA ALA A 147 -6.63 -2.64 -2.86
C ALA A 147 -7.68 -2.48 -1.77
N LEU A 148 -8.90 -2.06 -2.12
CA LEU A 148 -10.02 -1.86 -1.17
C LEU A 148 -10.47 -3.18 -0.52
N LEU A 149 -10.58 -4.26 -1.31
CA LEU A 149 -10.89 -5.60 -0.79
C LEU A 149 -9.85 -6.06 0.23
N ALA A 150 -8.58 -5.92 -0.09
CA ALA A 150 -7.48 -6.31 0.80
C ALA A 150 -7.45 -5.46 2.07
N ALA A 151 -7.79 -4.17 1.98
CA ALA A 151 -7.85 -3.24 3.10
C ALA A 151 -9.10 -3.45 3.98
N LYS A 152 -10.12 -4.11 3.47
CA LYS A 152 -11.48 -4.15 4.07
C LYS A 152 -11.98 -2.73 4.37
N SER A 153 -11.80 -1.82 3.44
CA SER A 153 -12.01 -0.38 3.58
C SER A 153 -12.56 0.20 2.29
N GLN A 154 -13.16 1.38 2.40
CA GLN A 154 -13.62 2.17 1.26
C GLN A 154 -12.71 3.38 0.98
N THR A 155 -11.55 3.47 1.63
CA THR A 155 -10.69 4.64 1.56
C THR A 155 -9.44 4.35 0.71
N LEU A 156 -9.37 4.99 -0.46
CA LEU A 156 -8.16 5.06 -1.28
C LEU A 156 -7.33 6.29 -0.88
N ILE A 157 -6.04 6.11 -0.67
CA ILE A 157 -5.07 7.23 -0.53
C ILE A 157 -4.37 7.51 -1.85
N GLN A 158 -4.32 6.54 -2.76
CA GLN A 158 -3.91 6.70 -4.14
C GLN A 158 -4.91 5.99 -5.04
N HIS A 159 -5.53 6.76 -5.92
CA HIS A 159 -6.32 6.23 -7.02
C HIS A 159 -5.42 5.55 -8.06
N LYS A 160 -6.03 4.78 -8.96
CA LYS A 160 -5.33 4.12 -10.06
C LYS A 160 -4.37 5.07 -10.75
N THR A 161 -3.09 4.84 -10.55
CA THR A 161 -2.01 5.54 -11.24
C THR A 161 -1.38 4.60 -12.26
N VAL A 162 -1.17 5.12 -13.48
CA VAL A 162 -0.66 4.35 -14.61
C VAL A 162 0.83 4.57 -14.76
N TYR A 163 1.57 3.48 -14.79
CA TYR A 163 3.00 3.41 -15.05
C TYR A 163 3.26 2.55 -16.30
N PRO A 164 4.49 2.48 -16.83
CA PRO A 164 4.82 1.59 -17.93
C PRO A 164 4.42 0.14 -17.63
N LYS A 165 3.47 -0.40 -18.39
CA LYS A 165 2.89 -1.74 -18.28
C LYS A 165 2.27 -2.10 -16.91
N THR A 166 2.19 -1.16 -15.95
CA THR A 166 1.74 -1.41 -14.57
C THR A 166 0.75 -0.34 -14.12
N THR A 167 -0.20 -0.71 -13.28
CA THR A 167 -1.08 0.22 -12.57
C THR A 167 -1.04 -0.08 -11.08
N VAL A 168 -1.08 0.98 -10.27
CA VAL A 168 -1.03 0.86 -8.80
C VAL A 168 -2.12 1.73 -8.17
N ALA A 169 -2.75 1.19 -7.14
CA ALA A 169 -3.62 1.92 -6.22
C ALA A 169 -3.26 1.55 -4.78
N ILE A 170 -3.49 2.47 -3.84
CA ILE A 170 -3.19 2.25 -2.41
C ILE A 170 -4.45 2.55 -1.60
N ALA A 171 -4.86 1.60 -0.76
CA ALA A 171 -5.97 1.75 0.15
C ALA A 171 -5.50 1.74 1.62
N GLN A 172 -6.21 2.47 2.45
CA GLN A 172 -5.98 2.50 3.89
C GLN A 172 -6.78 1.38 4.58
N VAL A 173 -6.13 0.60 5.43
CA VAL A 173 -6.79 -0.45 6.23
C VAL A 173 -7.70 0.21 7.27
N THR A 174 -8.92 -0.31 7.44
CA THR A 174 -9.82 0.14 8.49
C THR A 174 -9.22 -0.23 9.86
N SER A 175 -8.97 0.77 10.69
CA SER A 175 -8.63 0.55 12.11
C SER A 175 -9.84 -0.05 12.81
N LYS A 176 -9.68 -1.22 13.42
CA LYS A 176 -10.68 -1.78 14.32
C LYS A 176 -10.66 -1.07 15.65
#